data_b653b7084a80620c5fe36d3228623d4b
#
_entry.id   b653b7084a80620c5fe36d3228623d4b
#
_cell.length_a   1.000
_cell.length_b   1.000
_cell.length_c   1.000
_cell.angle_alpha   90.00
_cell.angle_beta   90.00
_cell.angle_gamma   90.00
#
_symmetry.space_group_name_H-M   'P 1'
#
loop_
_entity.id
_entity.type
_entity.pdbx_description
1 polymer ?
#
loop_
_entity_poly.entity_id
_entity_poly.type
_entity_poly.pdbx_seq_one_letter_code
_entity_poly.pdbx_strand_id
1 'polypeptide(L)'
;MLTYKDILFSTTKILSDNFNCDVIVENKEGTFENECFYVTLVPVTVKASTLKTKQKQLMLSVKYFGGSKLDNYDIADRLDCLFARSLKVNDRYLNISNVEPNFLTDEVGDMLDFLIYVNYFEKANVKISHIENNGDAYLDKDYDENIDTMNSIDVNLK
;
A
#
# COMPACT_ATOMS: atom_id res chain seq x y z
N MET A 1 -7.90 -8.51 -8.53
CA MET A 1 -6.67 -8.41 -7.72
C MET A 1 -6.29 -6.95 -7.66
N LEU A 2 -5.97 -6.43 -6.49
CA LEU A 2 -5.60 -5.04 -6.31
C LEU A 2 -4.10 -4.86 -6.61
N THR A 3 -3.75 -3.92 -7.48
CA THR A 3 -2.35 -3.65 -7.83
C THR A 3 -1.81 -2.45 -7.05
N TYR A 4 -0.50 -2.35 -6.92
CA TYR A 4 0.15 -1.16 -6.35
C TYR A 4 -0.13 0.11 -7.18
N LYS A 5 -0.28 -0.05 -8.50
CA LYS A 5 -0.69 1.05 -9.38
C LYS A 5 -2.08 1.58 -9.05
N ASP A 6 -3.05 0.70 -8.78
CA ASP A 6 -4.41 1.11 -8.41
C ASP A 6 -4.40 1.95 -7.13
N ILE A 7 -3.59 1.54 -6.14
CA ILE A 7 -3.44 2.26 -4.88
C ILE A 7 -2.80 3.63 -5.11
N LEU A 8 -1.72 3.67 -5.88
CA LEU A 8 -1.01 4.91 -6.19
C LEU A 8 -1.91 5.89 -6.95
N PHE A 9 -2.61 5.44 -8.00
CA PHE A 9 -3.52 6.30 -8.77
C PHE A 9 -4.74 6.76 -7.96
N SER A 10 -5.26 5.94 -7.07
CA SER A 10 -6.34 6.38 -6.17
C SER A 10 -5.86 7.47 -5.21
N THR A 11 -4.65 7.34 -4.69
CA THR A 11 -4.04 8.36 -3.83
C THR A 11 -3.81 9.67 -4.59
N THR A 12 -3.21 9.61 -5.78
CA THR A 12 -2.97 10.81 -6.61
C THR A 12 -4.26 11.49 -7.02
N LYS A 13 -5.30 10.71 -7.32
CA LYS A 13 -6.62 11.27 -7.62
C LYS A 13 -7.22 12.02 -6.44
N ILE A 14 -7.16 11.45 -5.23
CA ILE A 14 -7.64 12.13 -4.00
C ILE A 14 -6.91 13.45 -3.81
N LEU A 15 -5.60 13.48 -4.02
CA LEU A 15 -4.82 14.71 -3.91
C LEU A 15 -5.21 15.74 -4.96
N SER A 16 -5.30 15.35 -6.23
CA SER A 16 -5.69 16.24 -7.34
C SER A 16 -7.11 16.78 -7.17
N ASP A 17 -8.03 16.00 -6.63
CA ASP A 17 -9.43 16.42 -6.42
C ASP A 17 -9.57 17.41 -5.24
N ASN A 18 -8.63 17.43 -4.29
CA ASN A 18 -8.72 18.23 -3.08
C ASN A 18 -7.72 19.38 -2.98
N PHE A 19 -6.68 19.38 -3.80
CA PHE A 19 -5.65 20.40 -3.80
C PHE A 19 -5.45 20.96 -5.22
N ASN A 20 -5.24 22.25 -5.30
CA ASN A 20 -5.04 22.94 -6.58
C ASN A 20 -3.54 23.06 -6.89
N CYS A 21 -2.84 21.95 -6.92
CA CYS A 21 -1.42 21.87 -7.26
C CYS A 21 -1.11 20.56 -8.01
N ASP A 22 0.03 20.51 -8.65
CA ASP A 22 0.45 19.34 -9.41
C ASP A 22 0.73 18.15 -8.53
N VAL A 23 0.37 16.94 -9.00
CA VAL A 23 0.67 15.68 -8.32
C VAL A 23 1.58 14.84 -9.21
N ILE A 24 2.79 14.59 -8.75
CA ILE A 24 3.86 13.92 -9.49
C ILE A 24 4.08 12.54 -8.87
N VAL A 25 4.19 11.51 -9.69
CA VAL A 25 4.41 10.12 -9.27
C VAL A 25 5.82 9.65 -9.63
N GLU A 26 6.36 10.12 -10.73
CA GLU A 26 7.71 9.77 -11.20
C GLU A 26 8.57 11.04 -11.28
N ASN A 27 9.69 11.04 -10.59
CA ASN A 27 10.65 12.12 -10.71
C ASN A 27 11.42 11.98 -12.04
N LYS A 28 11.01 12.76 -13.03
CA LYS A 28 11.84 13.02 -14.20
C LYS A 28 12.68 14.23 -13.81
N GLU A 29 13.95 14.00 -13.53
CA GLU A 29 15.01 14.97 -13.24
C GLU A 29 14.60 16.44 -13.43
N GLY A 30 14.22 17.13 -12.37
CA GLY A 30 13.79 18.51 -12.38
C GLY A 30 13.68 19.09 -10.99
N THR A 31 14.04 20.34 -10.83
CA THR A 31 13.73 21.15 -9.66
C THR A 31 12.22 21.41 -9.63
N PHE A 32 11.62 21.25 -8.46
CA PHE A 32 10.21 21.63 -8.26
C PHE A 32 10.13 23.16 -8.20
N GLU A 33 9.69 23.79 -9.31
CA GLU A 33 9.60 25.25 -9.39
C GLU A 33 8.32 25.82 -8.75
N ASN A 34 7.28 24.98 -8.62
CA ASN A 34 5.97 25.35 -8.11
C ASN A 34 5.54 24.41 -7.00
N GLU A 35 4.52 24.81 -6.25
CA GLU A 35 3.87 23.96 -5.26
C GLU A 35 3.39 22.66 -5.91
N CYS A 36 3.82 21.54 -5.39
CA CYS A 36 3.44 20.24 -5.90
C CYS A 36 3.49 19.14 -4.83
N PHE A 37 2.73 18.08 -5.08
CA PHE A 37 2.87 16.82 -4.36
C PHE A 37 3.73 15.84 -5.16
N TYR A 38 4.60 15.13 -4.45
CA TYR A 38 5.32 13.99 -4.99
C TYR A 38 4.93 12.74 -4.19
N VAL A 39 4.36 11.75 -4.87
CA VAL A 39 3.82 10.54 -4.23
C VAL A 39 4.64 9.32 -4.59
N THR A 40 5.11 8.63 -3.57
CA THR A 40 5.80 7.34 -3.70
C THR A 40 5.10 6.26 -2.91
N LEU A 41 5.11 5.03 -3.43
CA LEU A 41 4.59 3.85 -2.75
C LEU A 41 5.74 2.90 -2.43
N VAL A 42 5.86 2.53 -1.17
CA VAL A 42 6.88 1.60 -0.68
C VAL A 42 6.20 0.37 -0.10
N PRO A 43 6.34 -0.82 -0.71
CA PRO A 43 5.90 -2.06 -0.10
C PRO A 43 6.71 -2.34 1.17
N VAL A 44 6.03 -2.58 2.30
CA VAL A 44 6.70 -2.83 3.60
C VAL A 44 6.79 -4.32 3.87
N THR A 45 5.65 -5.01 3.92
CA THR A 45 5.62 -6.46 4.14
C THR A 45 4.50 -7.14 3.38
N VAL A 46 4.75 -8.41 3.04
CA VAL A 46 3.75 -9.35 2.56
C VAL A 46 3.87 -10.60 3.41
N LYS A 47 2.85 -10.92 4.20
CA LYS A 47 2.82 -12.10 5.08
C LYS A 47 1.68 -13.02 4.68
N ALA A 48 1.93 -14.32 4.66
CA ALA A 48 0.85 -15.30 4.62
C ALA A 48 0.06 -15.17 5.93
N SER A 49 -1.23 -14.90 5.83
CA SER A 49 -2.14 -14.83 6.99
C SER A 49 -2.85 -16.16 7.19
N THR A 50 -3.30 -16.75 6.10
CA THR A 50 -3.85 -18.11 6.04
C THR A 50 -3.38 -18.76 4.74
N LEU A 51 -3.75 -20.03 4.51
CA LEU A 51 -3.48 -20.70 3.23
C LEU A 51 -4.09 -19.95 2.03
N LYS A 52 -5.17 -19.20 2.25
CA LYS A 52 -5.93 -18.50 1.20
C LYS A 52 -5.76 -16.98 1.20
N THR A 53 -5.12 -16.41 2.22
CA THR A 53 -5.02 -14.96 2.36
C THR A 53 -3.61 -14.51 2.67
N LYS A 54 -3.23 -13.39 2.06
CA LYS A 54 -2.01 -12.64 2.36
C LYS A 54 -2.39 -11.32 3.02
N GLN A 55 -1.69 -10.97 4.07
CA GLN A 55 -1.70 -9.61 4.61
C GLN A 55 -0.59 -8.82 3.92
N LYS A 56 -0.95 -7.67 3.39
CA LYS A 56 -0.01 -6.73 2.80
C LYS A 56 0.02 -5.43 3.60
N GLN A 57 1.22 -4.94 3.82
CA GLN A 57 1.47 -3.61 4.40
C GLN A 57 2.27 -2.82 3.40
N LEU A 58 1.87 -1.58 3.19
CA LEU A 58 2.61 -0.62 2.38
C LEU A 58 2.60 0.74 3.05
N MET A 59 3.52 1.57 2.64
CA MET A 59 3.63 2.96 3.03
C MET A 59 3.51 3.83 1.78
N LEU A 60 2.67 4.85 1.85
CA LEU A 60 2.63 5.92 0.87
C LEU A 60 3.35 7.12 1.49
N SER A 61 4.34 7.66 0.80
CA SER A 61 4.98 8.92 1.14
C SER A 61 4.42 9.99 0.22
N VAL A 62 3.75 10.97 0.82
CA VAL A 62 3.16 12.13 0.14
C VAL A 62 3.97 13.34 0.53
N LYS A 63 4.90 13.74 -0.33
CA LYS A 63 5.75 14.92 -0.10
C LYS A 63 5.12 16.14 -0.72
N TYR A 64 5.09 17.24 0.04
CA TYR A 64 4.64 18.53 -0.44
C TYR A 64 5.81 19.52 -0.45
N PHE A 65 5.98 20.18 -1.59
CA PHE A 65 7.04 21.15 -1.86
C PHE A 65 6.46 22.51 -2.21
N GLY A 66 7.20 23.56 -1.92
CA GLY A 66 6.90 24.94 -2.38
C GLY A 66 6.10 25.78 -1.41
N GLY A 67 5.64 25.21 -0.30
CA GLY A 67 4.94 25.95 0.76
C GLY A 67 5.85 26.54 1.82
N SER A 68 5.36 27.53 2.55
CA SER A 68 5.98 27.96 3.78
C SER A 68 5.77 26.93 4.90
N LYS A 69 6.49 27.09 6.02
CA LYS A 69 6.30 26.21 7.18
C LYS A 69 4.85 26.21 7.71
N LEU A 70 4.16 27.35 7.65
CA LEU A 70 2.76 27.45 8.07
C LEU A 70 1.83 26.74 7.07
N ASP A 71 2.10 26.90 5.77
CA ASP A 71 1.35 26.19 4.72
C ASP A 71 1.49 24.67 4.88
N ASN A 72 2.67 24.19 5.25
CA ASN A 72 2.91 22.78 5.51
C ASN A 72 2.06 22.23 6.67
N TYR A 73 1.81 23.01 7.72
CA TYR A 73 0.89 22.60 8.80
C TYR A 73 -0.56 22.53 8.31
N ASP A 74 -1.02 23.52 7.56
CA ASP A 74 -2.39 23.51 7.01
C ASP A 74 -2.60 22.35 6.03
N ILE A 75 -1.59 22.04 5.21
CA ILE A 75 -1.61 20.88 4.31
C ILE A 75 -1.64 19.57 5.10
N ALA A 76 -0.84 19.45 6.16
CA ALA A 76 -0.81 18.25 7.01
C ALA A 76 -2.17 17.98 7.66
N ASP A 77 -2.83 19.00 8.21
CA ASP A 77 -4.16 18.89 8.81
C ASP A 77 -5.21 18.45 7.78
N ARG A 78 -5.15 18.99 6.56
CA ARG A 78 -6.04 18.57 5.46
C ARG A 78 -5.78 17.14 5.01
N LEU A 79 -4.53 16.71 4.93
CA LEU A 79 -4.16 15.34 4.61
C LEU A 79 -4.61 14.36 5.70
N ASP A 80 -4.48 14.74 6.98
CA ASP A 80 -4.97 13.93 8.10
C ASP A 80 -6.49 13.72 8.01
N CYS A 81 -7.25 14.75 7.68
CA CYS A 81 -8.69 14.63 7.44
C CYS A 81 -9.03 13.71 6.27
N LEU A 82 -8.27 13.79 5.16
CA LEU A 82 -8.53 12.99 3.96
C LEU A 82 -8.17 11.50 4.15
N PHE A 83 -7.12 11.22 4.90
CA PHE A 83 -6.59 9.87 5.12
C PHE A 83 -6.81 9.34 6.54
N ALA A 84 -7.83 9.84 7.25
CA ALA A 84 -8.06 9.55 8.66
C ALA A 84 -8.31 8.05 8.99
N ARG A 85 -8.93 7.29 8.10
CA ARG A 85 -9.35 5.91 8.40
C ARG A 85 -9.11 4.90 7.29
N SER A 86 -9.42 5.26 6.06
CA SER A 86 -9.37 4.32 4.95
C SER A 86 -9.07 5.02 3.64
N LEU A 87 -8.39 4.29 2.77
CA LEU A 87 -8.15 4.67 1.39
C LEU A 87 -9.10 3.89 0.49
N LYS A 88 -9.97 4.58 -0.23
CA LYS A 88 -10.83 3.94 -1.24
C LYS A 88 -10.04 3.70 -2.52
N VAL A 89 -9.95 2.45 -2.93
CA VAL A 89 -9.29 2.04 -4.16
C VAL A 89 -10.25 1.15 -4.95
N ASN A 90 -10.71 1.63 -6.09
CA ASN A 90 -11.79 0.99 -6.85
C ASN A 90 -13.03 0.76 -5.95
N ASP A 91 -13.49 -0.47 -5.82
CA ASP A 91 -14.64 -0.85 -4.98
C ASP A 91 -14.24 -1.31 -3.57
N ARG A 92 -12.98 -1.12 -3.16
CA ARG A 92 -12.46 -1.56 -1.88
C ARG A 92 -12.02 -0.40 -1.02
N TYR A 93 -12.18 -0.58 0.29
CA TYR A 93 -11.61 0.31 1.30
C TYR A 93 -10.43 -0.39 1.98
N LEU A 94 -9.26 0.22 1.89
CA LEU A 94 -8.04 -0.25 2.54
C LEU A 94 -7.91 0.45 3.89
N ASN A 95 -7.58 -0.31 4.93
CA ASN A 95 -7.41 0.26 6.25
C ASN A 95 -6.11 1.06 6.36
N ILE A 96 -6.21 2.31 6.80
CA ILE A 96 -5.07 3.12 7.18
C ILE A 96 -4.81 2.86 8.66
N SER A 97 -3.64 2.30 8.97
CA SER A 97 -3.27 1.94 10.34
C SER A 97 -2.60 3.07 11.10
N ASN A 98 -1.90 3.94 10.39
CA ASN A 98 -1.21 5.08 10.96
C ASN A 98 -0.94 6.14 9.89
N VAL A 99 -0.81 7.39 10.31
CA VAL A 99 -0.28 8.50 9.51
C VAL A 99 0.77 9.24 10.33
N GLU A 100 1.83 9.71 9.68
CA GLU A 100 2.95 10.40 10.32
C GLU A 100 3.34 11.63 9.48
N PRO A 101 3.01 12.85 9.94
CA PRO A 101 3.49 14.08 9.33
C PRO A 101 4.93 14.36 9.77
N ASN A 102 5.86 14.41 8.84
CA ASN A 102 7.25 14.78 9.07
C ASN A 102 7.54 16.14 8.41
N PHE A 103 7.92 17.11 9.22
CA PHE A 103 8.28 18.43 8.73
C PHE A 103 9.82 18.49 8.62
N LEU A 104 10.30 18.64 7.40
CA LEU A 104 11.72 18.65 7.07
C LEU A 104 12.11 20.04 6.57
N THR A 105 13.28 20.49 6.96
CA THR A 105 13.88 21.72 6.44
C THR A 105 15.25 21.36 5.90
N ASP A 106 15.47 21.63 4.64
CA ASP A 106 16.76 21.42 3.97
C ASP A 106 17.24 22.72 3.30
N GLU A 107 18.32 22.62 2.51
CA GLU A 107 18.90 23.76 1.78
C GLU A 107 17.94 24.33 0.71
N VAL A 108 16.94 23.55 0.28
CA VAL A 108 15.97 23.93 -0.75
C VAL A 108 14.73 24.60 -0.14
N GLY A 109 14.47 24.36 1.15
CA GLY A 109 13.36 24.97 1.88
C GLY A 109 12.63 24.01 2.81
N ASP A 110 11.46 24.43 3.27
CA ASP A 110 10.59 23.63 4.13
C ASP A 110 9.78 22.64 3.29
N MET A 111 9.75 21.38 3.72
CA MET A 111 9.04 20.29 3.05
C MET A 111 8.22 19.51 4.07
N LEU A 112 7.04 19.08 3.67
CA LEU A 112 6.24 18.09 4.41
C LEU A 112 6.42 16.72 3.75
N ASP A 113 6.76 15.69 4.53
CA ASP A 113 6.67 14.28 4.13
C ASP A 113 5.59 13.60 4.98
N PHE A 114 4.42 13.40 4.40
CA PHE A 114 3.27 12.80 5.05
C PHE A 114 3.22 11.30 4.72
N LEU A 115 3.52 10.47 5.72
CA LEU A 115 3.56 9.02 5.58
C LEU A 115 2.20 8.41 5.94
N ILE A 116 1.68 7.55 5.07
CA ILE A 116 0.40 6.86 5.24
C ILE A 116 0.67 5.36 5.23
N TYR A 117 0.39 4.68 6.34
CA TYR A 117 0.57 3.24 6.47
C TYR A 117 -0.74 2.53 6.20
N VAL A 118 -0.74 1.68 5.18
CA VAL A 118 -1.93 0.98 4.70
C VAL A 118 -1.78 -0.52 4.90
N ASN A 119 -2.81 -1.14 5.50
CA ASN A 119 -2.89 -2.58 5.70
C ASN A 119 -4.13 -3.15 5.01
N TYR A 120 -3.95 -4.24 4.27
CA TYR A 120 -5.06 -4.93 3.63
C TYR A 120 -4.79 -6.42 3.45
N PHE A 121 -5.87 -7.17 3.25
CA PHE A 121 -5.82 -8.60 2.96
C PHE A 121 -6.17 -8.86 1.49
N GLU A 122 -5.49 -9.80 0.91
CA GLU A 122 -5.70 -10.24 -0.46
C GLU A 122 -5.71 -11.75 -0.54
N LYS A 123 -6.50 -12.32 -1.47
CA LYS A 123 -6.48 -13.74 -1.73
C LYS A 123 -5.07 -14.16 -2.17
N ALA A 124 -4.57 -15.24 -1.59
CA ALA A 124 -3.34 -15.85 -2.04
C ALA A 124 -3.67 -16.77 -3.23
N ASN A 125 -3.21 -16.42 -4.43
CA ASN A 125 -3.19 -17.37 -5.54
C ASN A 125 -2.01 -18.32 -5.31
N VAL A 126 -2.24 -19.38 -4.58
CA VAL A 126 -1.24 -20.43 -4.40
C VAL A 126 -1.42 -21.43 -5.54
N LYS A 127 -0.58 -21.32 -6.56
CA LYS A 127 -0.35 -22.43 -7.49
C LYS A 127 0.72 -23.29 -6.83
N ILE A 128 0.35 -24.48 -6.39
CA ILE A 128 1.32 -25.48 -5.97
C ILE A 128 1.81 -26.13 -7.25
N SER A 129 3.03 -25.81 -7.67
CA SER A 129 3.73 -26.56 -8.70
C SER A 129 4.06 -27.96 -8.17
N HIS A 130 3.99 -28.95 -9.02
CA HIS A 130 4.43 -30.32 -8.71
C HIS A 130 5.88 -30.26 -8.20
N ILE A 131 6.07 -30.72 -6.97
CA ILE A 131 7.38 -30.96 -6.41
C ILE A 131 7.56 -32.47 -6.49
N GLU A 132 8.36 -32.92 -7.44
CA GLU A 132 8.83 -34.31 -7.45
C GLU A 132 9.87 -34.45 -6.34
N ASN A 133 9.50 -35.03 -5.25
CA ASN A 133 10.43 -35.48 -4.22
C ASN A 133 10.44 -37.00 -4.19
N ASN A 134 11.54 -37.62 -4.58
CA ASN A 134 11.81 -39.05 -4.49
C ASN A 134 10.77 -39.96 -5.17
N GLY A 135 10.18 -39.53 -6.26
CA GLY A 135 9.22 -40.34 -7.03
C GLY A 135 7.77 -40.22 -6.56
N ASP A 136 7.49 -39.44 -5.54
CA ASP A 136 6.11 -39.12 -5.13
C ASP A 136 5.63 -37.86 -5.84
N ALA A 137 4.68 -38.03 -6.75
CA ALA A 137 4.04 -36.92 -7.43
C ALA A 137 2.93 -36.33 -6.52
N TYR A 138 3.11 -35.09 -6.13
CA TYR A 138 2.02 -34.33 -5.49
C TYR A 138 1.12 -33.74 -6.57
N LEU A 139 -0.15 -34.10 -6.54
CA LEU A 139 -1.12 -33.59 -7.48
C LEU A 139 -1.34 -32.07 -7.29
N ASP A 140 -1.31 -31.37 -8.41
CA ASP A 140 -1.75 -29.99 -8.52
C ASP A 140 -3.23 -29.94 -8.16
N LYS A 141 -3.54 -29.53 -6.95
CA LYS A 141 -4.93 -29.27 -6.57
C LYS A 141 -5.08 -27.76 -6.47
N ASP A 142 -6.02 -27.23 -7.23
CA ASP A 142 -6.54 -25.89 -6.97
C ASP A 142 -7.09 -25.89 -5.54
N TYR A 143 -6.39 -25.21 -4.66
CA TYR A 143 -6.76 -25.12 -3.25
C TYR A 143 -8.10 -24.41 -3.01
N ASP A 144 -8.71 -23.87 -4.07
CA ASP A 144 -10.01 -23.21 -3.96
C ASP A 144 -11.18 -24.19 -3.76
N GLU A 145 -11.02 -25.48 -4.06
CA GLU A 145 -12.12 -26.44 -4.00
C GLU A 145 -12.15 -27.33 -2.75
N ASN A 146 -11.12 -27.38 -1.92
CA ASN A 146 -11.04 -28.35 -0.82
C ASN A 146 -10.56 -27.79 0.51
N ILE A 147 -11.33 -26.88 1.12
CA ILE A 147 -11.08 -26.49 2.52
C ILE A 147 -11.55 -27.57 3.51
N ASP A 148 -12.50 -28.39 3.12
CA ASP A 148 -13.07 -29.43 4.01
C ASP A 148 -12.09 -30.57 4.31
N THR A 149 -10.98 -30.66 3.60
CA THR A 149 -9.97 -31.72 3.83
C THR A 149 -8.96 -31.44 4.93
N MET A 150 -8.94 -30.25 5.51
CA MET A 150 -8.10 -30.00 6.69
C MET A 150 -8.60 -30.72 7.95
N ASN A 151 -9.87 -31.15 7.96
CA ASN A 151 -10.44 -31.94 9.05
C ASN A 151 -10.13 -33.46 8.96
N SER A 152 -9.47 -33.89 7.89
CA SER A 152 -9.15 -35.30 7.65
C SER A 152 -7.65 -35.61 7.63
N ILE A 153 -6.82 -34.75 8.22
CA ILE A 153 -5.45 -35.14 8.53
C ILE A 153 -5.50 -36.02 9.76
N ASP A 154 -5.66 -37.31 9.52
CA ASP A 154 -5.35 -38.34 10.52
C ASP A 154 -3.85 -38.26 10.82
N VAL A 155 -3.51 -37.58 11.91
CA VAL A 155 -2.16 -37.64 12.46
C VAL A 155 -2.00 -39.01 13.12
N ASN A 156 -1.62 -40.00 12.32
CA ASN A 156 -1.11 -41.25 12.84
C ASN A 156 0.26 -41.00 13.47
N LEU A 157 0.24 -40.58 14.73
CA LEU A 157 1.41 -40.63 15.61
C LEU A 157 1.63 -42.09 16.00
N LYS A 158 2.61 -42.72 15.37
CA LYS A 158 3.24 -43.92 15.91
C LYS A 158 4.46 -43.54 16.71
#